data_26ff8e24e4a6f2870d38205cbfa0663c
#
_entry.id   26ff8e24e4a6f2870d38205cbfa0663c
#
_cell.length_a   1.000
_cell.length_b   1.000
_cell.length_c   1.000
_cell.angle_alpha   90.00
_cell.angle_beta   90.00
_cell.angle_gamma   90.00
#
_symmetry.space_group_name_H-M   'P 1'
#
loop_
_entity.id
_entity.type
_entity.pdbx_description
1 polymer ?
#
loop_
_entity_poly.entity_id
_entity_poly.type
_entity_poly.pdbx_seq_one_letter_code
_entity_poly.pdbx_strand_id
1 'polypeptide(L)'
;MRKKVISLLAFLAAILMSFSSCITEAPDEGKPSESLSVTESTAAGTVEENPPEEAKVFVSDYTVVRPFRASDTLKQATADLCNELRKNYGGIAGVSDDWLENGDDPDSGELHERREILLGATNRGESRVSGLTLGITEYVIFTSGTKIVILGGSDKAVASACKAFLTLLKEDADGKFTVELPNGRLEGSDDTIKPYLIIATDQKLAQVTVYDVTTSTDISSAKAVKTFGGFAEWAIADTRLREYEGKTVVLAAYGGTCARMIDYETGEDIFSTNMAAQNPHAAEILPCGVLAVASSTGAQIRFFNVKSGKSEMLAIDYPDAHGLLYDPQNDVIFAVGTNLLKAYRVSLADDGTPVVTEATEFAATIPTGSAHDLQPVYGDTDRLWISTGSAVYQYSKSQKKFFTDYEGNGSINKKSVKAIGNFEDGSVLLITPDKVFQSWTSASAMLYIKVGNKFSAVKLSSGDGGFYKVRVANKNYQ
;
A
#
# COMPACT_ATOMS: atom_id res chain seq x y z
N MET A 1 -33.45 -48.83 15.89
CA MET A 1 -33.86 -48.35 17.24
C MET A 1 -33.65 -46.84 17.33
N ARG A 2 -34.77 -46.15 17.35
CA ARG A 2 -35.17 -44.93 18.08
C ARG A 2 -34.11 -43.83 18.21
N LYS A 3 -34.25 -42.74 17.42
CA LYS A 3 -34.88 -41.43 17.72
C LYS A 3 -34.33 -40.71 18.95
N LYS A 4 -33.72 -39.53 18.73
CA LYS A 4 -34.21 -38.31 19.37
C LYS A 4 -33.72 -37.08 18.58
N VAL A 5 -34.70 -36.45 17.95
CA VAL A 5 -34.71 -35.04 17.53
C VAL A 5 -35.01 -34.22 18.78
N ILE A 6 -34.26 -33.16 19.04
CA ILE A 6 -34.70 -32.07 19.90
C ILE A 6 -34.39 -30.76 19.16
N SER A 7 -35.51 -30.19 18.72
CA SER A 7 -35.73 -28.81 18.34
C SER A 7 -35.71 -27.94 19.60
N LEU A 8 -35.06 -26.76 19.57
CA LEU A 8 -35.45 -25.67 20.43
C LEU A 8 -35.35 -24.35 19.68
N LEU A 9 -36.52 -23.84 19.36
CA LEU A 9 -36.80 -22.48 18.93
C LEU A 9 -36.83 -21.54 20.16
N ALA A 10 -36.53 -20.29 19.87
CA ALA A 10 -36.98 -19.07 20.51
C ALA A 10 -36.37 -18.63 21.84
N PHE A 11 -35.65 -17.52 21.79
CA PHE A 11 -35.95 -16.39 22.68
C PHE A 11 -35.58 -15.05 21.98
N LEU A 12 -36.61 -14.41 21.46
CA LEU A 12 -36.65 -13.02 21.11
C LEU A 12 -37.11 -12.28 22.39
N ALA A 13 -36.31 -11.37 22.92
CA ALA A 13 -36.79 -10.41 23.88
C ALA A 13 -36.10 -9.07 23.65
N ALA A 14 -36.88 -8.15 23.16
CA ALA A 14 -36.61 -6.73 23.06
C ALA A 14 -36.36 -6.09 24.44
N ILE A 15 -35.36 -5.23 24.54
CA ILE A 15 -35.33 -4.18 25.55
C ILE A 15 -35.20 -2.85 24.83
N LEU A 16 -36.34 -2.21 24.61
CA LEU A 16 -36.48 -0.77 24.47
C LEU A 16 -36.44 -0.19 25.90
N MET A 17 -35.54 0.71 26.18
CA MET A 17 -35.71 1.72 27.22
C MET A 17 -35.18 3.06 26.71
N SER A 18 -36.16 3.84 26.39
CA SER A 18 -36.36 5.29 26.50
C SER A 18 -35.43 6.01 27.48
N PHE A 19 -34.76 7.04 27.01
CA PHE A 19 -34.38 8.16 27.86
C PHE A 19 -35.07 9.44 27.38
N SER A 20 -35.89 9.91 28.28
CA SER A 20 -36.69 11.09 28.27
C SER A 20 -35.83 12.34 28.36
N SER A 21 -36.24 13.31 27.60
CA SER A 21 -35.87 14.72 27.65
C SER A 21 -35.99 15.33 29.05
N CYS A 22 -35.07 16.18 29.42
CA CYS A 22 -35.36 17.32 30.35
C CYS A 22 -34.89 18.61 29.69
N ILE A 23 -35.89 19.35 29.23
CA ILE A 23 -35.87 20.78 28.97
C ILE A 23 -36.07 21.44 30.33
N THR A 24 -35.25 22.40 30.69
CA THR A 24 -35.62 23.44 31.66
C THR A 24 -35.22 24.80 31.11
N GLU A 25 -36.22 25.62 31.14
CA GLU A 25 -36.43 26.99 30.67
C GLU A 25 -35.52 28.01 31.35
N ALA A 26 -35.34 29.13 30.62
CA ALA A 26 -34.83 30.41 31.14
C ALA A 26 -35.90 31.15 31.94
N PRO A 27 -35.50 32.12 32.72
CA PRO A 27 -36.16 33.44 32.65
C PRO A 27 -35.12 34.57 32.60
N ASP A 28 -35.23 35.46 31.70
CA ASP A 28 -36.03 36.69 31.52
C ASP A 28 -35.58 37.88 32.38
N GLU A 29 -35.25 38.91 31.62
CA GLU A 29 -35.36 40.36 31.86
C GLU A 29 -34.63 41.08 33.01
N GLY A 30 -33.96 42.15 32.59
CA GLY A 30 -33.57 43.27 33.45
C GLY A 30 -32.67 44.31 32.79
N LYS A 31 -33.22 45.21 31.96
CA LYS A 31 -32.70 46.57 31.76
C LYS A 31 -33.14 47.49 32.90
N PRO A 32 -32.48 48.60 33.25
CA PRO A 32 -32.18 49.69 32.30
C PRO A 32 -30.95 50.57 32.58
N SER A 33 -30.57 51.21 31.50
CA SER A 33 -29.94 52.53 31.30
C SER A 33 -29.46 53.36 32.49
N GLU A 34 -28.24 53.87 32.37
CA GLU A 34 -27.98 55.27 32.74
C GLU A 34 -26.89 55.87 31.80
N SER A 35 -27.29 56.99 31.27
CA SER A 35 -26.53 57.95 30.49
C SER A 35 -25.64 58.79 31.36
N LEU A 36 -24.40 59.04 31.03
CA LEU A 36 -23.68 60.22 31.51
C LEU A 36 -22.79 60.79 30.42
N SER A 37 -23.20 61.95 30.08
CA SER A 37 -22.69 63.17 29.44
C SER A 37 -21.20 63.29 29.09
N VAL A 38 -21.05 63.80 27.89
CA VAL A 38 -19.96 64.46 27.22
C VAL A 38 -19.34 65.59 28.08
N THR A 39 -18.01 65.63 28.13
CA THR A 39 -17.23 66.83 28.21
C THR A 39 -16.12 66.81 27.18
N GLU A 40 -16.25 67.70 26.19
CA GLU A 40 -15.17 68.11 25.27
C GLU A 40 -14.00 68.71 26.06
N SER A 41 -12.77 68.28 25.71
CA SER A 41 -11.58 69.07 25.95
C SER A 41 -10.69 68.98 24.74
N THR A 42 -10.36 70.13 24.24
CA THR A 42 -9.65 70.55 23.05
C THR A 42 -8.24 70.03 22.92
N ALA A 43 -7.89 69.63 21.73
CA ALA A 43 -6.68 69.80 20.93
C ALA A 43 -5.30 69.71 21.59
N ALA A 44 -4.59 68.63 21.28
CA ALA A 44 -3.14 68.66 21.08
C ALA A 44 -2.75 67.67 19.99
N GLY A 45 -1.87 68.09 19.09
CA GLY A 45 -1.52 67.48 17.81
C GLY A 45 -1.31 65.98 17.78
N THR A 46 -1.99 65.35 16.88
CA THR A 46 -1.73 63.98 16.45
C THR A 46 -0.42 63.98 15.68
N VAL A 47 0.64 63.49 16.31
CA VAL A 47 1.72 62.85 15.59
C VAL A 47 1.11 61.53 15.09
N GLU A 48 0.91 61.36 13.76
CA GLU A 48 0.69 60.11 13.14
C GLU A 48 1.96 59.26 13.39
N GLU A 49 1.96 58.45 14.45
CA GLU A 49 2.86 57.29 14.51
C GLU A 49 2.40 56.33 13.42
N ASN A 50 3.16 56.24 12.35
CA ASN A 50 3.06 55.15 11.42
C ASN A 50 3.06 53.85 12.23
N PRO A 51 2.14 52.90 11.98
CA PRO A 51 2.19 51.62 12.64
C PRO A 51 3.60 51.03 12.45
N PRO A 52 4.21 50.42 13.47
CA PRO A 52 5.55 49.88 13.37
C PRO A 52 5.58 48.94 12.14
N GLU A 53 6.51 49.23 11.23
CA GLU A 53 6.76 48.39 10.05
C GLU A 53 7.00 46.97 10.56
N GLU A 54 6.13 46.04 10.25
CA GLU A 54 6.28 44.64 10.66
C GLU A 54 7.66 44.15 10.19
N ALA A 55 8.50 43.75 11.14
CA ALA A 55 9.86 43.33 10.84
C ALA A 55 9.84 42.18 9.81
N LYS A 56 10.45 42.38 8.65
CA LYS A 56 10.58 41.37 7.61
C LYS A 56 11.22 40.11 8.19
N VAL A 57 10.63 38.95 7.93
CA VAL A 57 11.13 37.66 8.37
C VAL A 57 11.79 36.94 7.19
N PHE A 58 13.03 36.52 7.39
CA PHE A 58 13.83 35.87 6.36
C PHE A 58 13.92 34.35 6.59
N VAL A 59 14.19 33.60 5.53
CA VAL A 59 14.34 32.14 5.62
C VAL A 59 15.50 31.76 6.55
N SER A 60 16.51 32.60 6.64
CA SER A 60 17.65 32.43 7.56
C SER A 60 17.28 32.48 9.06
N ASP A 61 16.10 32.99 9.40
CA ASP A 61 15.62 33.10 10.78
C ASP A 61 14.95 31.79 11.25
N TYR A 62 14.72 30.82 10.36
CA TYR A 62 14.01 29.60 10.64
C TYR A 62 14.94 28.44 10.98
N THR A 63 14.50 27.60 11.93
CA THR A 63 15.05 26.25 12.18
C THR A 63 14.19 25.22 11.43
N VAL A 64 14.83 24.34 10.67
CA VAL A 64 14.14 23.22 10.01
C VAL A 64 13.95 22.09 11.02
N VAL A 65 12.71 21.65 11.23
CA VAL A 65 12.34 20.61 12.20
C VAL A 65 11.64 19.45 11.49
N ARG A 66 12.08 18.24 11.76
CA ARG A 66 11.49 16.99 11.27
C ARG A 66 11.07 16.08 12.44
N PRO A 67 10.24 15.05 12.25
CA PRO A 67 9.97 14.06 13.28
C PRO A 67 11.26 13.37 13.77
N PHE A 68 11.38 13.13 15.07
CA PHE A 68 12.50 12.39 15.68
C PHE A 68 12.66 11.00 15.05
N ARG A 69 11.53 10.31 14.80
CA ARG A 69 11.48 9.00 14.15
C ARG A 69 11.21 9.09 12.65
N ALA A 70 11.74 10.12 11.99
CA ALA A 70 11.60 10.26 10.55
C ALA A 70 12.20 9.08 9.79
N SER A 71 11.56 8.71 8.66
CA SER A 71 12.10 7.75 7.71
C SER A 71 13.41 8.23 7.10
N ASP A 72 14.16 7.34 6.47
CA ASP A 72 15.38 7.74 5.76
C ASP A 72 15.07 8.66 4.57
N THR A 73 13.92 8.49 3.90
CA THR A 73 13.43 9.40 2.85
C THR A 73 13.25 10.83 3.39
N LEU A 74 12.57 10.99 4.52
CA LEU A 74 12.33 12.30 5.11
C LEU A 74 13.62 12.92 5.68
N LYS A 75 14.51 12.10 6.26
CA LYS A 75 15.85 12.56 6.69
C LYS A 75 16.67 13.09 5.51
N GLN A 76 16.65 12.37 4.38
CA GLN A 76 17.35 12.79 3.16
C GLN A 76 16.74 14.08 2.60
N ALA A 77 15.42 14.17 2.49
CA ALA A 77 14.72 15.37 2.05
C ALA A 77 15.04 16.59 2.94
N THR A 78 15.13 16.37 4.26
CA THR A 78 15.56 17.41 5.21
C THR A 78 16.98 17.87 4.92
N ALA A 79 17.90 16.92 4.74
CA ALA A 79 19.31 17.25 4.45
C ALA A 79 19.47 18.01 3.13
N ASP A 80 18.76 17.57 2.08
CA ASP A 80 18.80 18.20 0.76
C ASP A 80 18.25 19.63 0.82
N LEU A 81 17.09 19.83 1.46
CA LEU A 81 16.52 21.17 1.68
C LEU A 81 17.50 22.09 2.42
N CYS A 82 18.04 21.61 3.54
CA CYS A 82 18.96 22.41 4.35
C CYS A 82 20.26 22.76 3.60
N ASN A 83 20.77 21.84 2.79
CA ASN A 83 21.95 22.09 1.96
C ASN A 83 21.68 23.15 0.89
N GLU A 84 20.51 23.07 0.21
CA GLU A 84 20.11 24.07 -0.78
C GLU A 84 19.90 25.45 -0.13
N LEU A 85 19.23 25.53 1.02
CA LEU A 85 19.03 26.78 1.75
C LEU A 85 20.36 27.44 2.17
N ARG A 86 21.31 26.65 2.67
CA ARG A 86 22.63 27.16 3.04
C ARG A 86 23.47 27.62 1.87
N LYS A 87 23.35 26.90 0.74
CA LYS A 87 24.18 27.18 -0.45
C LYS A 87 23.66 28.36 -1.27
N ASN A 88 22.34 28.46 -1.44
CA ASN A 88 21.73 29.30 -2.46
C ASN A 88 20.75 30.35 -1.91
N TYR A 89 20.34 30.27 -0.61
CA TYR A 89 19.28 31.11 -0.06
C TYR A 89 19.63 31.79 1.27
N GLY A 90 20.89 32.07 1.50
CA GLY A 90 21.36 32.84 2.68
C GLY A 90 21.41 32.04 3.99
N GLY A 91 21.10 30.76 3.97
CA GLY A 91 21.20 29.86 5.12
C GLY A 91 19.88 29.62 5.87
N ILE A 92 20.01 29.03 7.05
CA ILE A 92 18.94 28.73 8.02
C ILE A 92 19.51 28.88 9.44
N ALA A 93 18.65 29.16 10.43
CA ALA A 93 19.08 29.28 11.83
C ALA A 93 19.59 27.95 12.41
N GLY A 94 18.95 26.83 12.04
CA GLY A 94 19.35 25.53 12.54
C GLY A 94 18.60 24.37 11.88
N VAL A 95 18.96 23.15 12.30
CA VAL A 95 18.26 21.89 11.95
C VAL A 95 18.07 21.09 13.22
N SER A 96 16.86 20.60 13.46
CA SER A 96 16.51 19.82 14.65
C SER A 96 15.52 18.71 14.29
N ASP A 97 15.29 17.84 15.23
CA ASP A 97 14.08 17.00 15.24
C ASP A 97 13.10 17.48 16.33
N ASP A 98 11.92 16.88 16.36
CA ASP A 98 10.84 17.26 17.25
C ASP A 98 10.90 16.57 18.63
N TRP A 99 12.01 15.89 18.95
CA TRP A 99 12.17 15.26 20.25
C TRP A 99 12.13 16.30 21.39
N LEU A 100 11.40 15.94 22.44
CA LEU A 100 11.26 16.73 23.65
C LEU A 100 11.60 15.84 24.87
N GLU A 101 12.10 16.44 25.95
CA GLU A 101 12.29 15.72 27.20
C GLU A 101 10.96 15.32 27.82
N ASN A 102 10.98 14.31 28.70
CA ASN A 102 9.78 13.84 29.39
C ASN A 102 9.17 14.97 30.25
N GLY A 103 7.96 15.36 29.91
CA GLY A 103 7.22 16.40 30.60
C GLY A 103 7.15 17.75 29.88
N ASP A 104 7.91 17.92 28.78
CA ASP A 104 7.79 19.10 27.94
C ASP A 104 6.48 19.07 27.13
N ASP A 105 5.83 20.22 27.07
CA ASP A 105 4.62 20.41 26.28
C ASP A 105 4.98 20.89 24.87
N PRO A 106 4.67 20.09 23.81
CA PRO A 106 4.94 20.47 22.42
C PRO A 106 4.15 21.72 21.97
N ASP A 107 3.08 22.06 22.67
CA ASP A 107 2.23 23.23 22.41
C ASP A 107 2.50 24.38 23.40
N SER A 108 3.64 24.35 24.12
CA SER A 108 4.05 25.43 25.02
C SER A 108 4.25 26.75 24.27
N GLY A 109 3.96 27.88 24.94
CA GLY A 109 4.07 29.22 24.35
C GLY A 109 5.47 29.49 23.77
N GLU A 110 6.55 29.06 24.45
CA GLU A 110 7.91 29.21 23.95
C GLU A 110 8.15 28.47 22.62
N LEU A 111 7.69 27.23 22.48
CA LEU A 111 7.81 26.46 21.23
C LEU A 111 6.89 27.02 20.14
N HIS A 112 5.72 27.54 20.53
CA HIS A 112 4.77 28.14 19.59
C HIS A 112 5.36 29.41 18.92
N GLU A 113 6.13 30.20 19.63
CA GLU A 113 6.73 31.45 19.13
C GLU A 113 7.99 31.23 18.29
N ARG A 114 8.61 30.06 18.32
CA ARG A 114 9.83 29.76 17.52
C ARG A 114 9.50 29.79 16.03
N ARG A 115 10.42 30.36 15.25
CA ARG A 115 10.36 30.28 13.78
C ARG A 115 10.90 28.94 13.30
N GLU A 116 10.00 28.07 12.88
CA GLU A 116 10.34 26.73 12.45
C GLU A 116 9.74 26.41 11.07
N ILE A 117 10.50 25.72 10.21
CA ILE A 117 9.99 25.05 9.01
C ILE A 117 9.74 23.59 9.39
N LEU A 118 8.50 23.21 9.53
CA LEU A 118 8.07 21.89 9.97
C LEU A 118 7.92 20.95 8.77
N LEU A 119 8.68 19.86 8.73
CA LEU A 119 8.66 18.88 7.65
C LEU A 119 7.94 17.60 8.07
N GLY A 120 6.80 17.33 7.44
CA GLY A 120 5.97 16.17 7.76
C GLY A 120 5.23 16.31 9.10
N ALA A 121 4.71 15.19 9.60
CA ALA A 121 3.92 15.14 10.83
C ALA A 121 4.83 15.21 12.07
N THR A 122 5.22 16.41 12.47
CA THR A 122 5.95 16.65 13.71
C THR A 122 5.03 16.63 14.92
N ASN A 123 5.59 16.69 16.15
CA ASN A 123 4.80 16.81 17.37
C ASN A 123 4.27 18.24 17.62
N ARG A 124 4.61 19.23 16.79
CA ARG A 124 4.07 20.60 16.87
C ARG A 124 2.61 20.63 16.47
N GLY A 125 1.79 21.43 17.19
CA GLY A 125 0.34 21.58 16.94
C GLY A 125 0.04 22.01 15.51
N GLU A 126 0.86 22.91 14.94
CA GLU A 126 0.68 23.47 13.61
C GLU A 126 0.79 22.42 12.48
N SER A 127 1.50 21.30 12.70
CA SER A 127 1.56 20.20 11.73
C SER A 127 0.43 19.17 11.90
N ARG A 128 -0.44 19.32 12.93
CA ARG A 128 -1.60 18.47 13.21
C ARG A 128 -2.89 19.11 12.72
N VAL A 129 -3.07 19.24 11.42
CA VAL A 129 -4.22 19.91 10.82
C VAL A 129 -5.43 18.99 10.83
N SER A 130 -6.43 19.31 11.67
CA SER A 130 -7.69 18.56 11.74
C SER A 130 -8.44 18.62 10.41
N GLY A 131 -8.88 17.45 9.91
CA GLY A 131 -9.64 17.33 8.66
C GLY A 131 -8.80 17.43 7.37
N LEU A 132 -7.49 17.64 7.46
CA LEU A 132 -6.64 17.57 6.29
C LEU A 132 -6.36 16.10 5.94
N THR A 133 -6.80 15.69 4.76
CA THR A 133 -6.48 14.38 4.17
C THR A 133 -5.73 14.62 2.88
N LEU A 134 -4.49 14.17 2.80
CA LEU A 134 -3.65 14.25 1.61
C LEU A 134 -3.51 12.88 0.98
N GLY A 135 -3.73 12.79 -0.34
CA GLY A 135 -3.36 11.62 -1.12
C GLY A 135 -1.84 11.44 -1.14
N ILE A 136 -1.39 10.22 -1.42
CA ILE A 136 0.02 9.82 -1.37
C ILE A 136 0.95 10.72 -2.22
N THR A 137 0.45 11.26 -3.33
CA THR A 137 1.20 12.15 -4.22
C THR A 137 1.09 13.60 -3.80
N GLU A 138 0.10 13.93 -2.95
CA GLU A 138 -0.29 15.30 -2.64
C GLU A 138 0.54 15.87 -1.50
N TYR A 139 0.76 17.18 -1.57
CA TYR A 139 1.42 17.93 -0.52
C TYR A 139 0.79 19.32 -0.37
N VAL A 140 1.05 19.93 0.79
CA VAL A 140 0.66 21.29 1.09
C VAL A 140 1.79 22.02 1.83
N ILE A 141 1.97 23.30 1.51
CA ILE A 141 2.86 24.24 2.19
C ILE A 141 2.01 25.41 2.64
N PHE A 142 2.05 25.75 3.92
CA PHE A 142 1.28 26.89 4.45
C PHE A 142 1.98 27.51 5.65
N THR A 143 1.54 28.72 6.02
CA THR A 143 1.98 29.40 7.25
C THR A 143 0.97 29.20 8.36
N SER A 144 1.43 28.99 9.59
CA SER A 144 0.63 28.91 10.79
C SER A 144 1.38 29.60 11.94
N GLY A 145 0.91 30.78 12.34
CA GLY A 145 1.63 31.62 13.29
C GLY A 145 3.03 31.97 12.77
N THR A 146 4.03 31.70 13.57
CA THR A 146 5.46 31.90 13.22
C THR A 146 6.07 30.77 12.41
N LYS A 147 5.30 29.74 12.06
CA LYS A 147 5.79 28.52 11.41
C LYS A 147 5.45 28.47 9.94
N ILE A 148 6.32 27.79 9.19
CA ILE A 148 6.06 27.30 7.84
C ILE A 148 5.88 25.80 7.94
N VAL A 149 4.76 25.28 7.46
CA VAL A 149 4.40 23.86 7.57
C VAL A 149 4.42 23.24 6.19
N ILE A 150 5.16 22.14 6.02
CA ILE A 150 5.30 21.38 4.79
C ILE A 150 4.83 19.95 5.07
N LEU A 151 3.62 19.61 4.61
CA LEU A 151 3.02 18.30 4.79
C LEU A 151 2.86 17.58 3.45
N GLY A 152 2.90 16.26 3.49
CA GLY A 152 2.59 15.40 2.35
C GLY A 152 1.88 14.14 2.78
N GLY A 153 1.09 13.56 1.89
CA GLY A 153 0.43 12.27 2.12
C GLY A 153 1.42 11.09 2.16
N SER A 154 2.67 11.33 1.80
CA SER A 154 3.81 10.41 1.97
C SER A 154 5.10 11.20 2.19
N ASP A 155 6.14 10.55 2.72
CA ASP A 155 7.46 11.18 2.87
C ASP A 155 8.10 11.57 1.51
N LYS A 156 7.76 10.84 0.43
CA LYS A 156 8.14 11.23 -0.94
C LYS A 156 7.44 12.52 -1.36
N ALA A 157 6.17 12.69 -1.03
CA ALA A 157 5.43 13.92 -1.30
C ALA A 157 5.98 15.09 -0.48
N VAL A 158 6.41 14.89 0.77
CA VAL A 158 7.13 15.92 1.56
C VAL A 158 8.44 16.28 0.87
N ALA A 159 9.19 15.31 0.34
CA ALA A 159 10.44 15.60 -0.40
C ALA A 159 10.17 16.45 -1.67
N SER A 160 9.08 16.19 -2.37
CA SER A 160 8.65 17.00 -3.53
C SER A 160 8.18 18.39 -3.10
N ALA A 161 7.46 18.48 -1.97
CA ALA A 161 7.09 19.76 -1.35
C ALA A 161 8.31 20.61 -0.96
N CYS A 162 9.38 19.99 -0.44
CA CYS A 162 10.62 20.70 -0.15
C CYS A 162 11.23 21.37 -1.41
N LYS A 163 11.17 20.69 -2.56
CA LYS A 163 11.60 21.27 -3.85
C LYS A 163 10.68 22.42 -4.28
N ALA A 164 9.36 22.23 -4.14
CA ALA A 164 8.40 23.29 -4.42
C ALA A 164 8.59 24.50 -3.49
N PHE A 165 8.89 24.29 -2.22
CA PHE A 165 9.17 25.35 -1.25
C PHE A 165 10.31 26.26 -1.70
N LEU A 166 11.39 25.73 -2.27
CA LEU A 166 12.50 26.53 -2.77
C LEU A 166 12.08 27.52 -3.87
N THR A 167 11.03 27.22 -4.63
CA THR A 167 10.51 28.13 -5.68
C THR A 167 9.71 29.31 -5.12
N LEU A 168 9.34 29.25 -3.83
CA LEU A 168 8.60 30.30 -3.12
C LEU A 168 9.53 31.33 -2.49
N LEU A 169 10.85 31.12 -2.56
CA LEU A 169 11.83 32.02 -1.97
C LEU A 169 12.11 33.18 -2.90
N LYS A 170 12.01 34.39 -2.39
CA LYS A 170 12.25 35.63 -3.12
C LYS A 170 13.38 36.42 -2.47
N GLU A 171 14.32 36.80 -3.29
CA GLU A 171 15.45 37.66 -2.89
C GLU A 171 14.99 39.12 -2.81
N ASP A 172 15.30 39.79 -1.73
CA ASP A 172 15.08 41.23 -1.59
C ASP A 172 16.30 42.06 -2.08
N ALA A 173 16.19 43.39 -1.98
CA ALA A 173 17.23 44.29 -2.42
C ALA A 173 18.59 44.16 -1.65
N ASP A 174 18.55 43.54 -0.47
CA ASP A 174 19.71 43.30 0.38
C ASP A 174 20.32 41.91 0.22
N GLY A 175 19.81 41.12 -0.73
CA GLY A 175 20.24 39.73 -0.98
C GLY A 175 19.73 38.72 0.06
N LYS A 176 18.68 39.06 0.81
CA LYS A 176 18.05 38.18 1.77
C LYS A 176 16.77 37.55 1.19
N PHE A 177 16.46 36.35 1.62
CA PHE A 177 15.34 35.58 1.07
C PHE A 177 14.15 35.53 2.04
N THR A 178 12.99 35.95 1.54
CA THR A 178 11.68 35.81 2.20
C THR A 178 10.85 34.68 1.55
N VAL A 179 9.84 34.19 2.25
CA VAL A 179 8.91 33.18 1.73
C VAL A 179 7.65 33.85 1.23
N GLU A 180 7.36 33.71 -0.06
CA GLU A 180 6.11 34.21 -0.65
C GLU A 180 5.15 33.06 -0.97
N LEU A 181 4.17 32.85 -0.09
CA LEU A 181 3.13 31.86 -0.29
C LEU A 181 1.88 32.49 -0.94
N PRO A 182 1.45 32.03 -2.12
CA PRO A 182 0.21 32.48 -2.72
C PRO A 182 -0.98 32.29 -1.75
N ASN A 183 -1.64 33.36 -1.35
CA ASN A 183 -2.76 33.34 -0.39
C ASN A 183 -2.44 32.56 0.91
N GLY A 184 -1.17 32.57 1.36
CA GLY A 184 -0.71 31.86 2.55
C GLY A 184 -0.64 30.34 2.45
N ARG A 185 -0.92 29.75 1.27
CA ARG A 185 -0.96 28.30 1.06
C ARG A 185 -0.60 27.93 -0.37
N LEU A 186 0.17 26.86 -0.53
CA LEU A 186 0.43 26.18 -1.81
C LEU A 186 0.05 24.69 -1.66
N GLU A 187 -0.73 24.20 -2.60
CA GLU A 187 -1.02 22.78 -2.76
C GLU A 187 -0.40 22.26 -4.05
N GLY A 188 0.02 21.01 -4.05
CA GLY A 188 0.59 20.37 -5.23
C GLY A 188 0.58 18.86 -5.13
N SER A 189 1.01 18.21 -6.21
CA SER A 189 1.18 16.75 -6.26
C SER A 189 2.45 16.36 -7.01
N ASP A 190 2.93 15.15 -6.74
CA ASP A 190 4.02 14.51 -7.48
C ASP A 190 3.50 13.20 -8.10
N ASP A 191 3.06 13.28 -9.35
CA ASP A 191 2.47 12.15 -10.07
C ASP A 191 3.49 11.05 -10.42
N THR A 192 4.77 11.27 -10.13
CA THR A 192 5.80 10.21 -10.26
C THR A 192 5.76 9.20 -9.10
N ILE A 193 5.08 9.54 -8.00
CA ILE A 193 4.90 8.65 -6.86
C ILE A 193 3.86 7.59 -7.21
N LYS A 194 4.28 6.32 -7.20
CA LYS A 194 3.37 5.19 -7.46
C LYS A 194 2.77 4.67 -6.16
N PRO A 195 1.46 4.33 -6.14
CA PRO A 195 0.81 3.76 -4.97
C PRO A 195 1.28 2.33 -4.72
N TYR A 196 1.29 1.91 -3.46
CA TYR A 196 1.45 0.52 -3.07
C TYR A 196 0.07 -0.18 -3.08
N LEU A 197 -0.34 -0.66 -4.25
CA LEU A 197 -1.55 -1.45 -4.36
C LEU A 197 -1.24 -2.93 -4.17
N ILE A 198 -2.04 -3.60 -3.34
CA ILE A 198 -1.96 -5.04 -3.11
C ILE A 198 -3.30 -5.69 -3.42
N ILE A 199 -3.25 -6.98 -3.80
CA ILE A 199 -4.42 -7.81 -3.98
C ILE A 199 -4.30 -9.06 -3.10
N ALA A 200 -5.35 -9.38 -2.37
CA ALA A 200 -5.33 -10.42 -1.35
C ALA A 200 -6.48 -11.42 -1.52
N THR A 201 -6.20 -12.68 -1.24
CA THR A 201 -7.22 -13.72 -1.05
C THR A 201 -7.55 -13.84 0.42
N ASP A 202 -8.78 -13.56 0.82
CA ASP A 202 -9.26 -13.76 2.18
C ASP A 202 -10.18 -14.97 2.26
N GLN A 203 -9.67 -16.08 2.83
CA GLN A 203 -10.41 -17.32 2.98
C GLN A 203 -11.51 -17.24 4.04
N LYS A 204 -11.38 -16.36 5.03
CA LYS A 204 -12.38 -16.15 6.06
C LYS A 204 -13.59 -15.40 5.53
N LEU A 205 -13.36 -14.39 4.69
CA LEU A 205 -14.41 -13.58 4.10
C LEU A 205 -14.86 -14.09 2.72
N ALA A 206 -14.22 -15.15 2.19
CA ALA A 206 -14.51 -15.74 0.88
C ALA A 206 -14.47 -14.69 -0.25
N GLN A 207 -13.44 -13.86 -0.27
CA GLN A 207 -13.31 -12.74 -1.21
C GLN A 207 -11.88 -12.49 -1.66
N VAL A 208 -11.76 -11.83 -2.81
CA VAL A 208 -10.54 -11.22 -3.29
C VAL A 208 -10.67 -9.71 -3.14
N THR A 209 -9.68 -9.07 -2.54
CA THR A 209 -9.75 -7.64 -2.22
C THR A 209 -8.48 -6.91 -2.61
N VAL A 210 -8.66 -5.73 -3.20
CA VAL A 210 -7.58 -4.78 -3.50
C VAL A 210 -7.53 -3.71 -2.41
N TYR A 211 -6.33 -3.43 -1.92
CA TYR A 211 -6.07 -2.39 -0.92
C TYR A 211 -5.00 -1.42 -1.43
N ASP A 212 -5.15 -0.15 -1.05
CA ASP A 212 -4.07 0.82 -1.11
C ASP A 212 -3.40 0.89 0.26
N VAL A 213 -2.15 0.43 0.32
CA VAL A 213 -1.37 0.37 1.56
C VAL A 213 -0.27 1.42 1.62
N THR A 214 -0.40 2.45 0.82
CA THR A 214 0.64 3.48 0.71
C THR A 214 0.72 4.36 1.95
N THR A 215 -0.44 4.68 2.52
CA THR A 215 -0.54 5.54 3.72
C THR A 215 -1.22 4.83 4.89
N SER A 216 -1.69 3.60 4.69
CA SER A 216 -2.40 2.83 5.71
C SER A 216 -1.81 1.44 5.86
N THR A 217 -1.67 0.98 7.09
CA THR A 217 -1.31 -0.41 7.42
C THR A 217 -2.54 -1.28 7.69
N ASP A 218 -3.73 -0.69 7.66
CA ASP A 218 -5.00 -1.39 7.84
C ASP A 218 -5.48 -1.98 6.51
N ILE A 219 -5.54 -3.32 6.45
CA ILE A 219 -6.06 -4.11 5.33
C ILE A 219 -7.33 -4.86 5.72
N SER A 220 -8.15 -4.27 6.60
CA SER A 220 -9.50 -4.76 6.87
C SER A 220 -10.44 -4.51 5.69
N SER A 221 -11.57 -5.21 5.65
CA SER A 221 -12.58 -5.04 4.59
C SER A 221 -13.11 -3.59 4.49
N ALA A 222 -13.09 -2.84 5.61
CA ALA A 222 -13.49 -1.43 5.63
C ALA A 222 -12.55 -0.49 4.85
N LYS A 223 -11.33 -0.94 4.54
CA LYS A 223 -10.31 -0.20 3.78
C LYS A 223 -10.12 -0.73 2.36
N ALA A 224 -11.02 -1.58 1.91
CA ALA A 224 -10.98 -2.13 0.56
C ALA A 224 -11.17 -1.02 -0.50
N VAL A 225 -10.28 -0.99 -1.49
CA VAL A 225 -10.44 -0.20 -2.71
C VAL A 225 -11.46 -0.87 -3.63
N LYS A 226 -11.35 -2.20 -3.76
CA LYS A 226 -12.26 -3.02 -4.56
C LYS A 226 -12.32 -4.44 -4.03
N THR A 227 -13.50 -5.04 -4.07
CA THR A 227 -13.74 -6.41 -3.59
C THR A 227 -14.49 -7.21 -4.63
N PHE A 228 -14.06 -8.46 -4.82
CA PHE A 228 -14.68 -9.47 -5.67
C PHE A 228 -15.16 -10.61 -4.79
N GLY A 229 -16.45 -10.92 -4.87
CA GLY A 229 -17.11 -11.97 -4.10
C GLY A 229 -17.51 -13.18 -4.94
N GLY A 230 -18.44 -13.97 -4.40
CA GLY A 230 -18.99 -15.16 -5.08
C GLY A 230 -18.07 -16.39 -5.02
N PHE A 231 -17.17 -16.44 -4.05
CA PHE A 231 -16.32 -17.60 -3.79
C PHE A 231 -16.90 -18.46 -2.65
N ALA A 232 -16.54 -19.73 -2.64
CA ALA A 232 -16.83 -20.60 -1.50
C ALA A 232 -15.90 -20.25 -0.33
N GLU A 233 -16.41 -20.36 0.89
CA GLU A 233 -15.61 -20.22 2.11
C GLU A 233 -14.40 -21.16 2.10
N TRP A 234 -13.27 -20.71 2.68
CA TRP A 234 -12.05 -21.51 2.93
C TRP A 234 -11.25 -21.90 1.68
N ALA A 235 -11.65 -21.45 0.50
CA ALA A 235 -11.19 -22.07 -0.73
C ALA A 235 -10.29 -21.22 -1.60
N ILE A 236 -10.27 -19.87 -1.47
CA ILE A 236 -9.50 -19.01 -2.37
C ILE A 236 -8.00 -19.17 -2.09
N ALA A 237 -7.29 -19.75 -3.06
CA ALA A 237 -5.87 -20.07 -2.89
C ALA A 237 -4.93 -19.07 -3.57
N ASP A 238 -5.33 -18.45 -4.69
CA ASP A 238 -4.49 -17.49 -5.42
C ASP A 238 -5.33 -16.43 -6.12
N THR A 239 -4.71 -15.26 -6.28
CA THR A 239 -5.24 -14.18 -7.11
C THR A 239 -4.11 -13.36 -7.70
N ARG A 240 -4.34 -12.79 -8.89
CA ARG A 240 -3.44 -11.81 -9.52
C ARG A 240 -4.17 -10.96 -10.53
N LEU A 241 -3.62 -9.80 -10.83
CA LEU A 241 -4.08 -8.97 -11.95
C LEU A 241 -3.31 -9.34 -13.21
N ARG A 242 -3.99 -9.28 -14.36
CA ARG A 242 -3.39 -9.36 -15.68
C ARG A 242 -4.10 -8.43 -16.64
N GLU A 243 -3.46 -8.18 -17.77
CA GLU A 243 -4.10 -7.58 -18.92
C GLU A 243 -4.44 -8.65 -19.95
N TYR A 244 -5.68 -8.71 -20.38
CA TYR A 244 -6.13 -9.62 -21.41
C TYR A 244 -7.12 -8.91 -22.35
N GLU A 245 -6.82 -8.89 -23.65
CA GLU A 245 -7.63 -8.22 -24.69
C GLU A 245 -8.00 -6.78 -24.36
N GLY A 246 -7.03 -6.00 -23.82
CA GLY A 246 -7.22 -4.59 -23.47
C GLY A 246 -7.99 -4.35 -22.17
N LYS A 247 -8.36 -5.39 -21.44
CA LYS A 247 -9.03 -5.30 -20.15
C LYS A 247 -8.09 -5.72 -19.02
N THR A 248 -8.21 -5.06 -17.87
CA THR A 248 -7.64 -5.58 -16.63
C THR A 248 -8.52 -6.70 -16.11
N VAL A 249 -7.94 -7.87 -15.85
CA VAL A 249 -8.66 -9.03 -15.33
C VAL A 249 -8.08 -9.48 -14.00
N VAL A 250 -8.95 -9.99 -13.12
CA VAL A 250 -8.58 -10.69 -11.90
C VAL A 250 -8.61 -12.18 -12.19
N LEU A 251 -7.48 -12.85 -12.03
CA LEU A 251 -7.42 -14.29 -12.01
C LEU A 251 -7.57 -14.77 -10.57
N ALA A 252 -8.46 -15.70 -10.30
CA ALA A 252 -8.65 -16.28 -8.98
C ALA A 252 -8.72 -17.80 -9.09
N ALA A 253 -7.86 -18.49 -8.33
CA ALA A 253 -7.92 -19.94 -8.17
C ALA A 253 -8.46 -20.25 -6.78
N TYR A 254 -9.53 -21.08 -6.70
CA TYR A 254 -10.05 -21.45 -5.40
C TYR A 254 -10.24 -22.96 -5.27
N GLY A 255 -9.70 -23.48 -4.16
CA GLY A 255 -9.66 -24.90 -3.84
C GLY A 255 -11.06 -25.49 -3.79
N GLY A 256 -11.19 -26.66 -4.37
CA GLY A 256 -12.43 -27.42 -4.37
C GLY A 256 -13.23 -27.32 -5.65
N THR A 257 -13.30 -26.18 -6.36
CA THR A 257 -14.24 -26.09 -7.48
C THR A 257 -13.73 -25.41 -8.75
N CYS A 258 -13.06 -24.26 -8.74
CA CYS A 258 -12.75 -23.64 -10.03
C CYS A 258 -11.59 -22.62 -10.03
N ALA A 259 -11.23 -22.15 -11.22
CA ALA A 259 -10.54 -20.89 -11.43
C ALA A 259 -11.46 -19.94 -12.19
N ARG A 260 -11.39 -18.65 -11.86
CA ARG A 260 -12.18 -17.59 -12.48
C ARG A 260 -11.27 -16.54 -13.11
N MET A 261 -11.68 -16.01 -14.25
CA MET A 261 -11.17 -14.81 -14.84
C MET A 261 -12.29 -13.77 -14.82
N ILE A 262 -12.11 -12.72 -14.02
CA ILE A 262 -13.13 -11.73 -13.69
C ILE A 262 -12.70 -10.39 -14.31
N ASP A 263 -13.61 -9.69 -14.97
CA ASP A 263 -13.39 -8.32 -15.43
C ASP A 263 -13.20 -7.40 -14.21
N TYR A 264 -12.05 -6.72 -14.14
CA TYR A 264 -11.73 -5.87 -12.99
C TYR A 264 -12.74 -4.74 -12.82
N GLU A 265 -13.22 -4.12 -13.91
CA GLU A 265 -14.10 -2.96 -13.82
C GLU A 265 -15.53 -3.36 -13.43
N THR A 266 -16.09 -4.38 -14.08
CA THR A 266 -17.48 -4.78 -13.85
C THR A 266 -17.66 -5.78 -12.70
N GLY A 267 -16.64 -6.57 -12.38
CA GLY A 267 -16.72 -7.68 -11.43
C GLY A 267 -17.39 -8.93 -12.00
N GLU A 268 -17.72 -8.96 -13.28
CA GLU A 268 -18.36 -10.09 -13.94
C GLU A 268 -17.34 -11.14 -14.40
N ASP A 269 -17.75 -12.41 -14.40
CA ASP A 269 -16.93 -13.49 -14.93
C ASP A 269 -16.81 -13.39 -16.45
N ILE A 270 -15.57 -13.28 -16.94
CA ILE A 270 -15.25 -13.46 -18.35
C ILE A 270 -15.18 -14.95 -18.67
N PHE A 271 -14.62 -15.73 -17.75
CA PHE A 271 -14.47 -17.17 -17.89
C PHE A 271 -14.40 -17.85 -16.52
N SER A 272 -14.95 -19.05 -16.41
CA SER A 272 -14.79 -19.90 -15.22
C SER A 272 -14.65 -21.37 -15.61
N THR A 273 -13.88 -22.11 -14.80
CA THR A 273 -13.68 -23.54 -14.97
C THR A 273 -14.49 -24.32 -13.93
N ASN A 274 -14.72 -25.60 -14.20
CA ASN A 274 -15.16 -26.55 -13.18
C ASN A 274 -14.04 -27.57 -12.94
N MET A 275 -13.44 -27.53 -11.77
CA MET A 275 -12.29 -28.34 -11.37
C MET A 275 -12.54 -29.04 -10.02
N ALA A 276 -13.74 -29.56 -9.82
CA ALA A 276 -14.10 -30.24 -8.57
C ALA A 276 -13.02 -31.26 -8.13
N ALA A 277 -12.65 -31.23 -6.86
CA ALA A 277 -11.68 -32.12 -6.20
C ALA A 277 -10.22 -31.99 -6.72
N GLN A 278 -9.87 -30.95 -7.48
CA GLN A 278 -8.52 -30.75 -8.00
C GLN A 278 -7.66 -29.81 -7.16
N ASN A 279 -8.27 -29.06 -6.25
CA ASN A 279 -7.59 -28.08 -5.39
C ASN A 279 -6.71 -27.07 -6.17
N PRO A 280 -7.31 -26.19 -7.00
CA PRO A 280 -6.60 -25.16 -7.73
C PRO A 280 -5.83 -24.21 -6.80
N HIS A 281 -4.55 -23.96 -7.10
CA HIS A 281 -3.65 -23.14 -6.27
C HIS A 281 -3.00 -21.96 -7.00
N ALA A 282 -3.04 -21.94 -8.32
CA ALA A 282 -2.62 -20.80 -9.14
C ALA A 282 -3.35 -20.81 -10.48
N ALA A 283 -3.57 -19.61 -11.02
CA ALA A 283 -4.09 -19.41 -12.37
C ALA A 283 -3.25 -18.37 -13.10
N GLU A 284 -3.00 -18.60 -14.40
CA GLU A 284 -2.28 -17.67 -15.27
C GLU A 284 -2.89 -17.65 -16.67
N ILE A 285 -3.14 -16.45 -17.21
CA ILE A 285 -3.62 -16.27 -18.59
C ILE A 285 -2.46 -16.01 -19.52
N LEU A 286 -2.42 -16.68 -20.66
CA LEU A 286 -1.40 -16.49 -21.69
C LEU A 286 -1.95 -15.63 -22.83
N PRO A 287 -1.09 -14.88 -23.55
CA PRO A 287 -1.53 -14.03 -24.67
C PRO A 287 -2.29 -14.78 -25.77
N CYS A 288 -2.02 -16.07 -25.98
CA CYS A 288 -2.76 -16.90 -26.92
C CYS A 288 -4.21 -17.21 -26.51
N GLY A 289 -4.66 -16.75 -25.32
CA GLY A 289 -6.02 -17.01 -24.82
C GLY A 289 -6.18 -18.34 -24.10
N VAL A 290 -5.09 -18.92 -23.62
CA VAL A 290 -5.11 -20.12 -22.78
C VAL A 290 -4.99 -19.74 -21.31
N LEU A 291 -5.97 -20.10 -20.49
CA LEU A 291 -5.89 -20.06 -19.04
C LEU A 291 -5.25 -21.36 -18.54
N ALA A 292 -4.11 -21.26 -17.88
CA ALA A 292 -3.46 -22.36 -17.19
C ALA A 292 -3.80 -22.35 -15.70
N VAL A 293 -4.12 -23.52 -15.13
CA VAL A 293 -4.48 -23.67 -13.72
C VAL A 293 -3.68 -24.80 -13.08
N ALA A 294 -2.92 -24.46 -12.05
CA ALA A 294 -2.17 -25.42 -11.24
C ALA A 294 -3.07 -26.05 -10.17
N SER A 295 -3.07 -27.37 -10.09
CA SER A 295 -3.89 -28.17 -9.17
C SER A 295 -2.99 -28.97 -8.24
N SER A 296 -2.91 -28.60 -6.96
CA SER A 296 -1.94 -29.20 -6.05
C SER A 296 -2.23 -30.66 -5.74
N THR A 297 -3.36 -30.98 -5.12
CA THR A 297 -3.73 -32.36 -4.81
C THR A 297 -4.17 -33.13 -6.06
N GLY A 298 -4.61 -32.42 -7.10
CA GLY A 298 -4.86 -33.00 -8.42
C GLY A 298 -3.59 -33.40 -9.16
N ALA A 299 -2.43 -32.94 -8.70
CA ALA A 299 -1.11 -33.20 -9.28
C ALA A 299 -1.02 -32.92 -10.79
N GLN A 300 -1.66 -31.84 -11.24
CA GLN A 300 -1.79 -31.51 -12.67
C GLN A 300 -1.70 -30.00 -12.92
N ILE A 301 -1.33 -29.62 -14.13
CA ILE A 301 -1.62 -28.32 -14.70
C ILE A 301 -2.64 -28.53 -15.81
N ARG A 302 -3.72 -27.74 -15.77
CA ARG A 302 -4.82 -27.81 -16.74
C ARG A 302 -4.85 -26.55 -17.58
N PHE A 303 -5.13 -26.71 -18.88
CA PHE A 303 -5.11 -25.65 -19.88
C PHE A 303 -6.49 -25.53 -20.53
N PHE A 304 -7.04 -24.33 -20.51
CA PHE A 304 -8.37 -24.01 -21.02
C PHE A 304 -8.27 -22.94 -22.08
N ASN A 305 -8.87 -23.14 -23.25
CA ASN A 305 -9.05 -22.08 -24.22
C ASN A 305 -10.27 -21.23 -23.81
N VAL A 306 -10.03 -20.00 -23.33
CA VAL A 306 -11.08 -19.11 -22.80
C VAL A 306 -12.11 -18.72 -23.86
N LYS A 307 -11.74 -18.71 -25.14
CA LYS A 307 -12.65 -18.39 -26.25
C LYS A 307 -13.56 -19.54 -26.64
N SER A 308 -13.18 -20.76 -26.36
CA SER A 308 -13.98 -21.95 -26.71
C SER A 308 -15.20 -22.16 -25.81
N GLY A 309 -15.20 -21.56 -24.61
CA GLY A 309 -16.21 -21.81 -23.59
C GLY A 309 -16.25 -23.24 -23.04
N LYS A 310 -15.29 -24.10 -23.43
CA LYS A 310 -15.21 -25.50 -22.97
C LYS A 310 -14.52 -25.54 -21.58
N SER A 311 -14.99 -26.46 -20.75
CA SER A 311 -14.56 -26.56 -19.34
C SER A 311 -13.14 -27.09 -19.15
N GLU A 312 -12.62 -27.87 -20.09
CA GLU A 312 -11.24 -28.39 -20.06
C GLU A 312 -10.84 -28.88 -21.47
N MET A 313 -9.61 -28.59 -21.86
CA MET A 313 -9.09 -28.98 -23.17
C MET A 313 -7.85 -29.87 -23.06
N LEU A 314 -7.00 -29.69 -22.05
CA LEU A 314 -5.76 -30.46 -21.86
C LEU A 314 -5.36 -30.46 -20.38
N ALA A 315 -4.81 -31.57 -19.90
CA ALA A 315 -4.13 -31.67 -18.62
C ALA A 315 -2.77 -32.34 -18.77
N ILE A 316 -1.79 -31.90 -18.02
CA ILE A 316 -0.48 -32.54 -17.90
C ILE A 316 -0.17 -32.85 -16.45
N ASP A 317 0.52 -33.96 -16.18
CA ASP A 317 0.92 -34.33 -14.83
C ASP A 317 2.00 -33.39 -14.30
N TYR A 318 1.78 -32.87 -13.11
CA TYR A 318 2.72 -32.00 -12.41
C TYR A 318 2.54 -32.14 -10.89
N PRO A 319 3.43 -32.85 -10.19
CA PRO A 319 3.27 -33.13 -8.77
C PRO A 319 3.19 -31.85 -7.92
N ASP A 320 2.12 -31.74 -7.12
CA ASP A 320 1.90 -30.63 -6.16
C ASP A 320 2.00 -29.25 -6.82
N ALA A 321 1.40 -29.05 -7.98
CA ALA A 321 1.47 -27.80 -8.74
C ALA A 321 0.89 -26.63 -7.93
N HIS A 322 1.73 -25.64 -7.56
CA HIS A 322 1.34 -24.52 -6.66
C HIS A 322 1.52 -23.13 -7.26
N GLY A 323 2.44 -22.91 -8.17
CA GLY A 323 2.72 -21.61 -8.77
C GLY A 323 2.80 -21.69 -10.28
N LEU A 324 2.26 -20.68 -10.95
CA LEU A 324 2.35 -20.47 -12.39
C LEU A 324 2.78 -19.04 -12.67
N LEU A 325 3.57 -18.83 -13.73
CA LEU A 325 3.92 -17.49 -14.21
C LEU A 325 4.27 -17.54 -15.70
N TYR A 326 3.57 -16.74 -16.50
CA TYR A 326 3.96 -16.54 -17.89
C TYR A 326 5.14 -15.58 -17.98
N ASP A 327 6.17 -15.98 -18.74
CA ASP A 327 7.36 -15.18 -19.04
C ASP A 327 7.32 -14.74 -20.52
N PRO A 328 7.01 -13.46 -20.78
CA PRO A 328 6.90 -12.96 -22.15
C PRO A 328 8.23 -12.88 -22.87
N GLN A 329 9.37 -12.84 -22.15
CA GLN A 329 10.69 -12.77 -22.74
C GLN A 329 11.09 -14.08 -23.46
N ASN A 330 10.67 -15.21 -22.87
CA ASN A 330 11.02 -16.54 -23.40
C ASN A 330 9.80 -17.25 -24.01
N ASP A 331 8.63 -16.61 -23.98
CA ASP A 331 7.34 -17.17 -24.41
C ASP A 331 7.08 -18.56 -23.82
N VAL A 332 7.19 -18.65 -22.48
CA VAL A 332 6.94 -19.87 -21.72
C VAL A 332 6.10 -19.58 -20.48
N ILE A 333 5.37 -20.57 -20.01
CA ILE A 333 4.79 -20.57 -18.68
C ILE A 333 5.65 -21.40 -17.73
N PHE A 334 6.21 -20.76 -16.72
CA PHE A 334 6.88 -21.45 -15.62
C PHE A 334 5.87 -22.03 -14.64
N ALA A 335 6.23 -23.19 -14.08
CA ALA A 335 5.47 -23.86 -13.02
C ALA A 335 6.39 -24.32 -11.89
N VAL A 336 5.90 -24.23 -10.65
CA VAL A 336 6.56 -24.79 -9.46
C VAL A 336 5.62 -25.69 -8.68
N GLY A 337 6.19 -26.73 -8.08
CA GLY A 337 5.54 -27.67 -7.20
C GLY A 337 6.55 -28.64 -6.61
N THR A 338 6.32 -29.15 -5.38
CA THR A 338 7.32 -29.93 -4.65
C THR A 338 8.68 -29.22 -4.60
N ASN A 339 9.69 -29.72 -5.34
CA ASN A 339 11.00 -29.09 -5.56
C ASN A 339 11.32 -28.96 -7.05
N LEU A 340 10.31 -28.90 -7.91
CA LEU A 340 10.45 -28.81 -9.36
C LEU A 340 10.20 -27.39 -9.83
N LEU A 341 11.04 -26.91 -10.73
CA LEU A 341 10.79 -25.76 -11.61
C LEU A 341 10.83 -26.30 -13.05
N LYS A 342 9.73 -26.14 -13.78
CA LYS A 342 9.63 -26.46 -15.19
C LYS A 342 9.01 -25.31 -15.96
N ALA A 343 9.19 -25.30 -17.27
CA ALA A 343 8.54 -24.36 -18.17
C ALA A 343 7.91 -25.07 -19.37
N TYR A 344 6.88 -24.45 -19.93
CA TYR A 344 6.15 -25.02 -21.07
C TYR A 344 5.88 -23.92 -22.11
N ARG A 345 6.02 -24.26 -23.37
CA ARG A 345 5.48 -23.49 -24.49
C ARG A 345 4.04 -23.90 -24.72
N VAL A 346 3.17 -22.94 -24.88
CA VAL A 346 1.74 -23.15 -25.03
C VAL A 346 1.24 -22.40 -26.25
N SER A 347 0.51 -23.09 -27.09
CA SER A 347 -0.17 -22.52 -28.26
C SER A 347 -1.54 -23.15 -28.43
N LEU A 348 -2.31 -22.71 -29.43
CA LEU A 348 -3.56 -23.33 -29.85
C LEU A 348 -3.36 -23.99 -31.21
N ALA A 349 -3.85 -25.22 -31.36
CA ALA A 349 -4.05 -25.86 -32.65
C ALA A 349 -5.19 -25.17 -33.43
N ASP A 350 -5.33 -25.52 -34.73
CA ASP A 350 -6.37 -24.95 -35.59
C ASP A 350 -7.81 -25.18 -35.08
N ASP A 351 -8.03 -26.27 -34.36
CA ASP A 351 -9.31 -26.62 -33.73
C ASP A 351 -9.53 -25.95 -32.36
N GLY A 352 -8.59 -25.10 -31.92
CA GLY A 352 -8.61 -24.39 -30.65
C GLY A 352 -8.17 -25.24 -29.45
N THR A 353 -7.65 -26.47 -29.67
CA THR A 353 -7.11 -27.30 -28.59
C THR A 353 -5.75 -26.75 -28.13
N PRO A 354 -5.49 -26.59 -26.83
CA PRO A 354 -4.18 -26.25 -26.32
C PRO A 354 -3.11 -27.29 -26.70
N VAL A 355 -1.98 -26.82 -27.19
CA VAL A 355 -0.76 -27.61 -27.44
C VAL A 355 0.30 -27.18 -26.45
N VAL A 356 0.80 -28.13 -25.65
CA VAL A 356 1.75 -27.87 -24.56
C VAL A 356 3.01 -28.71 -24.76
N THR A 357 4.15 -28.07 -24.81
CA THR A 357 5.46 -28.72 -24.96
C THR A 357 6.39 -28.26 -23.84
N GLU A 358 7.01 -29.20 -23.13
CA GLU A 358 7.99 -28.87 -22.09
C GLU A 358 9.22 -28.20 -22.71
N ALA A 359 9.56 -27.01 -22.18
CA ALA A 359 10.78 -26.28 -22.49
C ALA A 359 11.88 -26.73 -21.51
N THR A 360 12.48 -27.89 -21.82
CA THR A 360 13.40 -28.62 -20.92
C THR A 360 14.64 -27.82 -20.55
N GLU A 361 15.01 -26.84 -21.37
CA GLU A 361 16.15 -25.94 -21.13
C GLU A 361 15.96 -25.06 -19.87
N PHE A 362 14.74 -24.91 -19.38
CA PHE A 362 14.42 -24.18 -18.15
C PHE A 362 14.14 -25.09 -16.94
N ALA A 363 14.20 -26.40 -17.12
CA ALA A 363 13.95 -27.34 -16.02
C ALA A 363 15.07 -27.25 -14.97
N ALA A 364 14.69 -27.16 -13.70
CA ALA A 364 15.62 -27.08 -12.58
C ALA A 364 15.03 -27.72 -11.31
N THR A 365 15.93 -28.19 -10.43
CA THR A 365 15.54 -28.66 -9.10
C THR A 365 15.72 -27.53 -8.10
N ILE A 366 14.61 -27.13 -7.44
CA ILE A 366 14.63 -26.13 -6.37
C ILE A 366 15.37 -26.72 -5.16
N PRO A 367 16.31 -25.99 -4.53
CA PRO A 367 17.15 -26.56 -3.46
C PRO A 367 16.39 -27.06 -2.23
N THR A 368 15.16 -26.58 -2.00
CA THR A 368 14.28 -27.04 -0.90
C THR A 368 12.89 -27.37 -1.41
N GLY A 369 12.20 -28.27 -0.71
CA GLY A 369 10.87 -28.74 -1.10
C GLY A 369 9.72 -27.81 -0.69
N SER A 370 8.51 -28.21 -1.07
CA SER A 370 7.24 -27.49 -0.81
C SER A 370 7.26 -26.08 -1.43
N ALA A 371 7.50 -26.00 -2.72
CA ALA A 371 7.39 -24.74 -3.45
C ALA A 371 5.95 -24.24 -3.44
N HIS A 372 5.73 -23.00 -2.98
CA HIS A 372 4.40 -22.42 -2.77
C HIS A 372 4.07 -21.26 -3.69
N ASP A 373 5.07 -20.49 -4.09
CA ASP A 373 4.83 -19.29 -4.89
C ASP A 373 5.88 -19.08 -5.97
N LEU A 374 5.43 -18.48 -7.06
CA LEU A 374 6.25 -18.10 -8.20
C LEU A 374 5.77 -16.74 -8.71
N GLN A 375 6.68 -15.76 -8.71
CA GLN A 375 6.42 -14.39 -9.15
C GLN A 375 7.61 -13.82 -9.93
N PRO A 376 7.40 -12.80 -10.78
CA PRO A 376 8.51 -12.06 -11.36
C PRO A 376 9.24 -11.26 -10.28
N VAL A 377 10.52 -10.97 -10.52
CA VAL A 377 11.20 -9.86 -9.85
C VAL A 377 10.98 -8.63 -10.74
N TYR A 378 10.02 -7.77 -10.36
CA TYR A 378 9.77 -6.55 -11.13
C TYR A 378 11.03 -5.67 -11.14
N GLY A 379 11.42 -5.24 -12.35
CA GLY A 379 12.64 -4.49 -12.59
C GLY A 379 13.87 -5.35 -12.94
N ASP A 380 13.75 -6.69 -12.91
CA ASP A 380 14.79 -7.62 -13.35
C ASP A 380 14.18 -8.79 -14.11
N THR A 381 14.14 -8.69 -15.44
CA THR A 381 13.52 -9.69 -16.31
C THR A 381 14.25 -11.04 -16.33
N ASP A 382 15.47 -11.14 -15.81
CA ASP A 382 16.17 -12.41 -15.67
C ASP A 382 15.74 -13.19 -14.42
N ARG A 383 15.10 -12.53 -13.44
CA ARG A 383 14.87 -13.13 -12.12
C ARG A 383 13.42 -13.45 -11.82
N LEU A 384 13.23 -14.56 -11.11
CA LEU A 384 11.95 -15.01 -10.56
C LEU A 384 12.04 -15.16 -9.05
N TRP A 385 11.03 -14.73 -8.31
CA TRP A 385 10.82 -15.07 -6.91
C TRP A 385 10.24 -16.48 -6.81
N ILE A 386 10.84 -17.32 -5.98
CA ILE A 386 10.32 -18.67 -5.64
C ILE A 386 10.35 -18.82 -4.12
N SER A 387 9.18 -19.03 -3.52
CA SER A 387 9.07 -19.37 -2.10
C SER A 387 8.85 -20.86 -1.89
N THR A 388 9.43 -21.38 -0.81
CA THR A 388 9.32 -22.79 -0.42
C THR A 388 8.94 -22.91 1.06
N GLY A 389 8.76 -24.13 1.55
CA GLY A 389 8.56 -24.38 2.97
C GLY A 389 9.71 -23.90 3.86
N SER A 390 10.92 -23.75 3.32
CA SER A 390 12.13 -23.49 4.11
C SER A 390 12.84 -22.18 3.78
N ALA A 391 12.67 -21.63 2.56
CA ALA A 391 13.39 -20.46 2.10
C ALA A 391 12.67 -19.71 0.97
N VAL A 392 13.14 -18.51 0.70
CA VAL A 392 12.82 -17.73 -0.50
C VAL A 392 14.07 -17.62 -1.37
N TYR A 393 13.89 -17.86 -2.66
CA TYR A 393 14.96 -17.79 -3.66
C TYR A 393 14.63 -16.72 -4.70
N GLN A 394 15.69 -16.13 -5.25
CA GLN A 394 15.65 -15.55 -6.58
C GLN A 394 16.30 -16.53 -7.56
N TYR A 395 15.57 -16.94 -8.59
CA TYR A 395 16.10 -17.80 -9.66
C TYR A 395 16.47 -16.94 -10.85
N SER A 396 17.74 -17.05 -11.31
CA SER A 396 18.19 -16.44 -12.56
C SER A 396 17.93 -17.41 -13.71
N LYS A 397 17.15 -16.96 -14.69
CA LYS A 397 16.80 -17.74 -15.89
C LYS A 397 18.04 -17.98 -16.78
N SER A 398 18.89 -16.95 -16.94
CA SER A 398 20.11 -17.03 -17.76
C SER A 398 21.19 -17.90 -17.14
N GLN A 399 21.38 -17.82 -15.81
CA GLN A 399 22.39 -18.59 -15.10
C GLN A 399 21.91 -19.97 -14.64
N LYS A 400 20.58 -20.22 -14.70
CA LYS A 400 19.90 -21.43 -14.18
C LYS A 400 20.29 -21.73 -12.74
N LYS A 401 20.32 -20.67 -11.90
CA LYS A 401 20.81 -20.73 -10.53
C LYS A 401 19.85 -20.09 -9.55
N PHE A 402 19.70 -20.71 -8.39
CA PHE A 402 18.95 -20.20 -7.25
C PHE A 402 19.87 -19.40 -6.32
N PHE A 403 19.48 -18.20 -5.97
CA PHE A 403 20.21 -17.30 -5.07
C PHE A 403 19.44 -17.09 -3.79
N THR A 404 20.14 -17.08 -2.67
CA THR A 404 19.67 -16.65 -1.36
C THR A 404 20.37 -15.38 -0.86
N ASP A 405 21.38 -14.92 -1.60
CA ASP A 405 22.21 -13.75 -1.32
C ASP A 405 21.74 -12.49 -2.07
N TYR A 406 20.44 -12.39 -2.33
CA TYR A 406 19.83 -11.19 -2.94
C TYR A 406 19.69 -10.06 -1.91
N GLU A 407 19.49 -8.85 -2.40
CA GLU A 407 19.32 -7.66 -1.57
C GLU A 407 18.15 -7.80 -0.60
N GLY A 408 18.36 -7.49 0.67
CA GLY A 408 17.36 -7.64 1.74
C GLY A 408 17.12 -9.06 2.23
N ASN A 409 17.88 -10.07 1.80
CA ASN A 409 17.69 -11.48 2.14
C ASN A 409 17.58 -11.72 3.66
N GLY A 410 18.35 -11.01 4.49
CA GLY A 410 18.30 -11.15 5.95
C GLY A 410 16.91 -10.87 6.55
N SER A 411 16.12 -10.02 5.90
CA SER A 411 14.74 -9.69 6.30
C SER A 411 13.70 -10.50 5.54
N ILE A 412 13.93 -10.80 4.28
CA ILE A 412 12.97 -11.37 3.33
C ILE A 412 13.01 -12.90 3.30
N ASN A 413 14.20 -13.52 3.44
CA ASN A 413 14.34 -14.98 3.38
C ASN A 413 13.75 -15.65 4.63
N LYS A 414 12.46 -15.95 4.58
CA LYS A 414 11.69 -16.56 5.67
C LYS A 414 11.24 -17.96 5.29
N LYS A 415 10.93 -18.76 6.31
CA LYS A 415 10.27 -20.07 6.15
C LYS A 415 8.78 -19.90 5.93
N SER A 416 8.17 -20.84 5.23
CA SER A 416 6.72 -20.95 5.04
C SER A 416 6.08 -19.72 4.39
N VAL A 417 6.81 -19.00 3.54
CA VAL A 417 6.26 -17.88 2.79
C VAL A 417 5.23 -18.41 1.79
N LYS A 418 3.98 -17.91 1.86
CA LYS A 418 2.87 -18.32 1.01
C LYS A 418 2.75 -17.48 -0.26
N ALA A 419 3.16 -16.23 -0.21
CA ALA A 419 3.30 -15.37 -1.37
C ALA A 419 4.42 -14.35 -1.15
N ILE A 420 5.08 -13.97 -2.25
CA ILE A 420 6.11 -12.93 -2.28
C ILE A 420 6.06 -12.20 -3.62
N GLY A 421 6.41 -10.93 -3.61
CA GLY A 421 6.59 -10.10 -4.80
C GLY A 421 7.22 -8.77 -4.42
N ASN A 422 7.67 -8.01 -5.40
CA ASN A 422 8.20 -6.67 -5.16
C ASN A 422 7.45 -5.62 -5.99
N PHE A 423 7.46 -4.40 -5.49
CA PHE A 423 7.03 -3.21 -6.22
C PHE A 423 8.16 -2.70 -7.14
N GLU A 424 7.84 -1.79 -8.05
CA GLU A 424 8.80 -1.22 -9.01
C GLU A 424 9.99 -0.51 -8.35
N ASP A 425 9.82 0.00 -7.13
CA ASP A 425 10.88 0.64 -6.34
C ASP A 425 11.76 -0.36 -5.57
N GLY A 426 11.50 -1.65 -5.72
CA GLY A 426 12.22 -2.74 -5.07
C GLY A 426 11.71 -3.06 -3.66
N SER A 427 10.68 -2.37 -3.14
CA SER A 427 10.02 -2.74 -1.88
C SER A 427 9.35 -4.10 -2.02
N VAL A 428 9.44 -4.95 -0.99
CA VAL A 428 9.02 -6.36 -1.05
C VAL A 428 7.84 -6.62 -0.14
N LEU A 429 6.81 -7.24 -0.70
CA LEU A 429 5.63 -7.74 0.01
C LEU A 429 5.72 -9.26 0.16
N LEU A 430 5.46 -9.77 1.36
CA LEU A 430 5.33 -11.21 1.59
C LEU A 430 4.33 -11.53 2.69
N ILE A 431 3.84 -12.76 2.69
CA ILE A 431 2.96 -13.30 3.72
C ILE A 431 3.45 -14.65 4.23
N THR A 432 3.45 -14.80 5.56
CA THR A 432 3.70 -16.05 6.27
C THR A 432 2.52 -16.36 7.20
N PRO A 433 2.12 -17.62 7.38
CA PRO A 433 1.04 -17.98 8.28
C PRO A 433 1.30 -17.52 9.71
N ASP A 434 0.32 -16.85 10.32
CA ASP A 434 0.29 -16.53 11.76
C ASP A 434 -0.66 -17.41 12.57
N LYS A 435 -1.46 -18.24 11.85
CA LYS A 435 -2.39 -19.23 12.41
C LYS A 435 -3.57 -18.62 13.20
N VAL A 436 -3.90 -17.34 12.95
CA VAL A 436 -5.04 -16.70 13.62
C VAL A 436 -6.36 -17.34 13.20
N PHE A 437 -6.55 -17.59 11.89
CA PHE A 437 -7.77 -18.22 11.36
C PHE A 437 -7.54 -19.70 11.05
N GLN A 438 -6.61 -20.03 10.16
CA GLN A 438 -6.22 -21.40 9.80
C GLN A 438 -4.71 -21.57 9.97
N SER A 439 -4.24 -22.82 10.07
CA SER A 439 -2.80 -23.09 10.23
C SER A 439 -1.94 -22.61 9.06
N TRP A 440 -2.56 -22.34 7.93
CA TRP A 440 -1.89 -21.89 6.67
C TRP A 440 -2.23 -20.46 6.26
N THR A 441 -3.10 -19.74 7.00
CA THR A 441 -3.48 -18.34 6.73
C THR A 441 -2.82 -17.36 7.69
N SER A 442 -2.97 -16.07 7.40
CA SER A 442 -2.49 -14.98 8.23
C SER A 442 -3.52 -13.84 8.31
N ALA A 443 -3.57 -13.17 9.45
CA ALA A 443 -4.30 -11.91 9.61
C ALA A 443 -3.48 -10.70 9.17
N SER A 444 -2.25 -10.91 8.70
CA SER A 444 -1.33 -9.83 8.34
C SER A 444 -0.36 -10.22 7.22
N ALA A 445 0.16 -9.21 6.51
CA ALA A 445 1.27 -9.34 5.59
C ALA A 445 2.42 -8.41 6.01
N MET A 446 3.62 -8.66 5.50
CA MET A 446 4.79 -7.83 5.74
C MET A 446 5.19 -7.09 4.48
N LEU A 447 5.22 -5.78 4.55
CA LEU A 447 5.77 -4.90 3.53
C LEU A 447 7.15 -4.42 3.98
N TYR A 448 8.16 -4.73 3.22
CA TYR A 448 9.54 -4.27 3.42
C TYR A 448 9.81 -3.12 2.48
N ILE A 449 9.69 -1.89 2.97
CA ILE A 449 9.92 -0.68 2.19
C ILE A 449 11.42 -0.51 1.98
N LYS A 450 11.84 -0.42 0.72
CA LYS A 450 13.23 -0.19 0.34
C LYS A 450 13.57 1.30 0.36
N VAL A 451 14.62 1.64 1.10
CA VAL A 451 15.21 2.99 1.10
C VAL A 451 16.72 2.87 0.97
N GLY A 452 17.25 3.21 -0.20
CA GLY A 452 18.64 2.91 -0.55
C GLY A 452 18.89 1.40 -0.49
N ASN A 453 19.88 0.96 0.31
CA ASN A 453 20.21 -0.46 0.49
C ASN A 453 19.58 -1.07 1.76
N LYS A 454 18.61 -0.40 2.38
CA LYS A 454 17.96 -0.86 3.61
C LYS A 454 16.50 -1.19 3.38
N PHE A 455 15.96 -2.09 4.22
CA PHE A 455 14.57 -2.48 4.22
C PHE A 455 13.95 -2.20 5.59
N SER A 456 12.90 -1.37 5.61
CA SER A 456 12.10 -1.07 6.80
C SER A 456 10.84 -1.93 6.77
N ALA A 457 10.61 -2.73 7.81
CA ALA A 457 9.49 -3.63 7.90
C ALA A 457 8.24 -2.90 8.39
N VAL A 458 7.15 -3.01 7.63
CA VAL A 458 5.81 -2.51 7.98
C VAL A 458 4.86 -3.69 8.02
N LYS A 459 4.16 -3.87 9.14
CA LYS A 459 3.12 -4.89 9.26
C LYS A 459 1.79 -4.32 8.78
N LEU A 460 1.24 -4.93 7.71
CA LEU A 460 -0.12 -4.69 7.25
C LEU A 460 -1.05 -5.65 7.99
N SER A 461 -2.13 -5.17 8.61
CA SER A 461 -2.99 -6.01 9.46
C SER A 461 -4.46 -5.72 9.28
N SER A 462 -5.26 -6.78 9.17
CA SER A 462 -6.73 -6.72 9.25
C SER A 462 -7.27 -7.02 10.65
N GLY A 463 -6.37 -7.38 11.59
CA GLY A 463 -6.75 -7.86 12.92
C GLY A 463 -7.15 -9.34 12.94
N ASP A 464 -8.15 -9.76 12.17
CA ASP A 464 -8.73 -11.11 12.23
C ASP A 464 -8.97 -11.77 10.85
N GLY A 465 -8.40 -11.21 9.78
CA GLY A 465 -8.53 -11.74 8.43
C GLY A 465 -7.92 -13.13 8.25
N GLY A 466 -8.34 -13.80 7.18
CA GLY A 466 -7.88 -15.13 6.80
C GLY A 466 -7.13 -15.12 5.48
N PHE A 467 -6.13 -14.26 5.32
CA PHE A 467 -5.37 -14.16 4.08
C PHE A 467 -4.52 -15.41 3.83
N TYR A 468 -4.65 -15.97 2.63
CA TYR A 468 -3.78 -17.05 2.18
C TYR A 468 -2.63 -16.55 1.33
N LYS A 469 -2.92 -15.74 0.29
CA LYS A 469 -1.91 -15.04 -0.50
C LYS A 469 -2.22 -13.55 -0.55
N VAL A 470 -1.18 -12.74 -0.45
CA VAL A 470 -1.22 -11.29 -0.65
C VAL A 470 -0.14 -10.93 -1.65
N ARG A 471 -0.51 -10.25 -2.73
CA ARG A 471 0.35 -9.97 -3.88
C ARG A 471 0.41 -8.48 -4.19
N VAL A 472 1.47 -8.05 -4.83
CA VAL A 472 1.50 -6.75 -5.49
C VAL A 472 0.43 -6.74 -6.59
N ALA A 473 -0.43 -5.71 -6.58
CA ALA A 473 -1.49 -5.55 -7.57
C ALA A 473 -0.90 -4.93 -8.85
N ASN A 474 -0.11 -5.71 -9.57
CA ASN A 474 0.48 -5.34 -10.84
C ASN A 474 -0.04 -6.27 -11.94
N LYS A 475 -0.52 -5.69 -13.05
CA LYS A 475 -1.06 -6.45 -14.18
C LYS A 475 -0.01 -6.96 -15.16
N ASN A 476 1.23 -6.46 -15.05
CA ASN A 476 2.34 -6.86 -15.91
C ASN A 476 2.87 -8.24 -15.50
N TYR A 477 3.38 -8.98 -16.47
CA TYR A 477 3.99 -10.28 -16.22
C TYR A 477 5.40 -10.14 -15.61
N GLN A 478 6.11 -9.06 -15.96
CA GLN A 478 7.46 -8.73 -15.45
C GLN A 478 7.65 -7.22 -15.36
#